data_dcefed139dc65a286f4cbad29f2e7319
#
_entry.id   dcefed139dc65a286f4cbad29f2e7319
#
_cell.length_a   1.000
_cell.length_b   1.000
_cell.length_c   1.000
_cell.angle_alpha   90.00
_cell.angle_beta   90.00
_cell.angle_gamma   90.00
#
_symmetry.space_group_name_H-M   'P 1'
#
loop_
_entity.id
_entity.type
_entity.pdbx_description
1 polymer ?
#
loop_
_entity_poly.entity_id
_entity_poly.type
_entity_poly.pdbx_seq_one_letter_code
_entity_poly.pdbx_strand_id
1 'polypeptide(L)'
;NLIIKKSYIDKSVIKYISKKRGIFIQKLCFISSNVNIGDGVKINVGAQIHHDVSIEKYCTIAPRAVILGSVKIGKYTYIGANSTIKQNVKIGKNVIIGAGAVVVKDIKNNQIVAGNPAKEIKS
;
A
#
# COMPACT_ATOMS: atom_id res chain seq x y z
N ASN A 1 -1.15 17.64 12.39
CA ASN A 1 -1.71 16.34 12.64
C ASN A 1 -0.71 15.43 13.35
N LEU A 2 -1.09 14.94 14.52
CA LEU A 2 -0.20 14.14 15.39
C LEU A 2 0.28 12.85 14.71
N ILE A 3 -0.54 12.28 13.88
CA ILE A 3 -0.24 11.02 13.19
C ILE A 3 0.95 11.17 12.24
N ILE A 4 1.11 12.34 11.65
CA ILE A 4 2.13 12.61 10.64
C ILE A 4 3.47 12.97 11.25
N LYS A 5 3.51 13.41 12.52
CA LYS A 5 4.71 13.98 13.15
C LYS A 5 5.96 13.10 13.10
N LYS A 6 5.83 11.79 13.15
CA LYS A 6 6.96 10.85 13.14
C LYS A 6 7.08 10.06 11.84
N SER A 7 6.37 10.49 10.81
CA SER A 7 6.44 9.89 9.49
C SER A 7 7.09 10.87 8.53
N TYR A 8 7.79 10.33 7.53
CA TYR A 8 8.19 11.14 6.39
C TYR A 8 7.11 11.04 5.32
N ILE A 9 6.56 12.16 4.94
CA ILE A 9 5.59 12.23 3.84
C ILE A 9 6.02 13.37 2.92
N ASP A 10 6.27 13.05 1.67
CA ASP A 10 6.69 14.04 0.69
C ASP A 10 5.64 15.16 0.55
N LYS A 11 6.10 16.40 0.35
CA LYS A 11 5.20 17.56 0.24
C LYS A 11 4.14 17.41 -0.84
N SER A 12 4.48 16.76 -1.95
CA SER A 12 3.54 16.53 -3.03
C SER A 12 2.33 15.72 -2.57
N VAL A 13 2.54 14.83 -1.59
CA VAL A 13 1.51 13.96 -1.04
C VAL A 13 0.71 14.68 0.05
N ILE A 14 1.38 15.40 0.95
CA ILE A 14 0.70 16.09 2.05
C ILE A 14 -0.40 17.02 1.51
N LYS A 15 -0.06 17.82 0.53
CA LYS A 15 -1.00 18.76 -0.09
C LYS A 15 -2.20 18.03 -0.70
N TYR A 16 -1.95 16.87 -1.28
CA TYR A 16 -2.97 16.07 -1.94
C TYR A 16 -3.91 15.39 -0.93
N ILE A 17 -3.37 14.73 0.10
CA ILE A 17 -4.18 13.97 1.06
C ILE A 17 -5.06 14.87 1.93
N SER A 18 -4.72 16.14 2.09
CA SER A 18 -5.56 17.08 2.85
C SER A 18 -6.95 17.24 2.25
N LYS A 19 -7.12 16.90 0.98
CA LYS A 19 -8.39 17.00 0.25
C LYS A 19 -9.17 15.68 0.24
N LYS A 20 -8.62 14.64 0.84
CA LYS A 20 -9.21 13.30 0.87
C LYS A 20 -9.92 13.04 2.20
N ARG A 21 -10.78 12.04 2.23
CA ARG A 21 -11.55 11.66 3.42
C ARG A 21 -11.09 10.32 3.97
N GLY A 22 -11.00 10.25 5.29
CA GLY A 22 -10.79 8.99 6.00
C GLY A 22 -9.44 8.35 5.80
N ILE A 23 -8.43 9.09 5.36
CA ILE A 23 -7.08 8.55 5.25
C ILE A 23 -6.46 8.49 6.64
N PHE A 24 -5.87 7.34 6.94
CA PHE A 24 -5.20 7.08 8.20
C PHE A 24 -3.75 6.70 7.94
N ILE A 25 -2.80 7.47 8.49
CA ILE A 25 -1.38 7.18 8.35
C ILE A 25 -0.78 7.13 9.75
N GLN A 26 -0.33 5.95 10.15
CA GLN A 26 0.28 5.75 11.45
C GLN A 26 1.73 6.21 11.49
N LYS A 27 2.37 6.06 12.65
CA LYS A 27 3.75 6.53 12.89
C LYS A 27 4.78 5.76 12.06
N LEU A 28 5.92 6.39 11.84
CA LEU A 28 7.12 5.78 11.25
C LEU A 28 6.89 5.27 9.82
N CYS A 29 5.95 5.86 9.10
CA CYS A 29 5.76 5.57 7.70
C CYS A 29 6.68 6.41 6.83
N PHE A 30 7.05 5.88 5.68
CA PHE A 30 7.76 6.61 4.64
C PHE A 30 6.88 6.66 3.41
N ILE A 31 6.54 7.87 2.96
CA ILE A 31 5.74 8.06 1.74
C ILE A 31 6.49 9.02 0.83
N SER A 32 6.92 8.50 -0.30
CA SER A 32 7.73 9.22 -1.26
C SER A 32 6.90 10.13 -2.18
N SER A 33 7.54 10.68 -3.19
CA SER A 33 6.93 11.66 -4.08
C SER A 33 5.90 11.06 -5.04
N ASN A 34 4.93 11.86 -5.44
CA ASN A 34 3.90 11.52 -6.43
C ASN A 34 3.09 10.27 -6.08
N VAL A 35 2.86 10.03 -4.80
CA VAL A 35 2.00 8.93 -4.36
C VAL A 35 0.56 9.39 -4.34
N ASN A 36 -0.33 8.63 -4.97
CA ASN A 36 -1.76 8.87 -4.96
C ASN A 36 -2.42 7.95 -3.95
N ILE A 37 -3.18 8.52 -3.02
CA ILE A 37 -3.85 7.78 -1.96
C ILE A 37 -5.33 8.11 -2.00
N GLY A 38 -6.17 7.10 -2.19
CA GLY A 38 -7.62 7.28 -2.26
C GLY A 38 -8.27 7.42 -0.89
N ASP A 39 -9.54 7.80 -0.89
CA ASP A 39 -10.31 7.91 0.34
C ASP A 39 -10.32 6.61 1.13
N GLY A 40 -10.31 6.71 2.44
CA GLY A 40 -10.43 5.56 3.34
C GLY A 40 -9.24 4.63 3.40
N VAL A 41 -8.12 4.99 2.78
CA VAL A 41 -6.91 4.17 2.82
C VAL A 41 -6.27 4.24 4.20
N LYS A 42 -5.90 3.09 4.72
CA LYS A 42 -5.19 2.98 6.01
C LYS A 42 -3.77 2.51 5.77
N ILE A 43 -2.81 3.28 6.28
CA ILE A 43 -1.38 2.95 6.18
C ILE A 43 -0.86 2.77 7.58
N ASN A 44 -0.51 1.54 7.92
CA ASN A 44 -0.15 1.16 9.27
C ASN A 44 1.34 1.39 9.55
N VAL A 45 1.71 1.27 10.82
CA VAL A 45 3.02 1.65 11.35
C VAL A 45 4.18 1.06 10.53
N GLY A 46 5.15 1.90 10.22
CA GLY A 46 6.38 1.47 9.57
C GLY A 46 6.28 1.08 8.10
N ALA A 47 5.12 1.23 7.48
CA ALA A 47 4.98 0.94 6.05
C ALA A 47 5.80 1.92 5.22
N GLN A 48 6.32 1.44 4.10
CA GLN A 48 7.05 2.24 3.13
C GLN A 48 6.32 2.24 1.80
N ILE A 49 6.05 3.43 1.30
CA ILE A 49 5.39 3.61 0.00
C ILE A 49 6.30 4.47 -0.85
N HIS A 50 6.84 3.88 -1.89
CA HIS A 50 7.84 4.53 -2.71
C HIS A 50 7.20 5.37 -3.82
N HIS A 51 8.03 5.99 -4.66
CA HIS A 51 7.60 7.00 -5.61
C HIS A 51 6.59 6.46 -6.62
N ASP A 52 5.67 7.30 -7.04
CA ASP A 52 4.72 7.03 -8.12
C ASP A 52 3.78 5.85 -7.86
N VAL A 53 3.59 5.49 -6.59
CA VAL A 53 2.63 4.45 -6.20
C VAL A 53 1.22 5.03 -6.21
N SER A 54 0.26 4.25 -6.68
CA SER A 54 -1.16 4.59 -6.64
C SER A 54 -1.91 3.57 -5.80
N ILE A 55 -2.61 4.05 -4.77
CA ILE A 55 -3.41 3.22 -3.87
C ILE A 55 -4.85 3.72 -3.96
N GLU A 56 -5.73 2.88 -4.48
CA GLU A 56 -7.14 3.25 -4.63
C GLU A 56 -7.89 3.14 -3.30
N LYS A 57 -9.16 3.54 -3.32
CA LYS A 57 -10.00 3.69 -2.13
C LYS A 57 -10.05 2.43 -1.27
N TYR A 58 -10.10 2.65 0.04
CA TYR A 58 -10.37 1.62 1.06
C TYR A 58 -9.37 0.46 1.08
N CYS A 59 -8.16 0.70 0.60
CA CYS A 59 -7.08 -0.26 0.79
C CYS A 59 -6.51 -0.16 2.19
N THR A 60 -5.94 -1.26 2.66
CA THR A 60 -5.18 -1.29 3.91
C THR A 60 -3.76 -1.75 3.62
N ILE A 61 -2.79 -0.95 4.05
CA ILE A 61 -1.38 -1.28 3.98
C ILE A 61 -0.95 -1.63 5.40
N ALA A 62 -0.73 -2.90 5.66
CA ALA A 62 -0.45 -3.41 7.00
C ALA A 62 0.96 -3.00 7.48
N PRO A 63 1.26 -3.17 8.78
CA PRO A 63 2.54 -2.71 9.32
C PRO A 63 3.74 -3.24 8.57
N ARG A 64 4.69 -2.36 8.32
CA ARG A 64 5.98 -2.67 7.68
C ARG A 64 5.91 -3.25 6.27
N ALA A 65 4.79 -3.16 5.60
CA ALA A 65 4.74 -3.52 4.19
C ALA A 65 5.59 -2.53 3.39
N VAL A 66 6.27 -3.04 2.37
CA VAL A 66 7.13 -2.23 1.48
C VAL A 66 6.56 -2.29 0.08
N ILE A 67 6.12 -1.13 -0.40
CA ILE A 67 5.55 -1.00 -1.74
C ILE A 67 6.51 -0.18 -2.58
N LEU A 68 7.15 -0.84 -3.53
CA LEU A 68 8.19 -0.22 -4.35
C LEU A 68 7.59 0.65 -5.47
N GLY A 69 8.47 1.34 -6.18
CA GLY A 69 8.05 2.39 -7.12
C GLY A 69 7.06 1.95 -8.19
N SER A 70 6.15 2.83 -8.53
CA SER A 70 5.18 2.69 -9.64
C SER A 70 4.22 1.50 -9.50
N VAL A 71 4.04 0.99 -8.31
CA VAL A 71 3.04 -0.05 -8.03
C VAL A 71 1.65 0.58 -8.05
N LYS A 72 0.68 -0.14 -8.61
CA LYS A 72 -0.72 0.27 -8.60
C LYS A 72 -1.56 -0.75 -7.84
N ILE A 73 -2.34 -0.29 -6.90
CA ILE A 73 -3.16 -1.13 -6.02
C ILE A 73 -4.63 -0.76 -6.19
N GLY A 74 -5.44 -1.72 -6.60
CA GLY A 74 -6.87 -1.53 -6.79
C GLY A 74 -7.65 -1.46 -5.49
N LYS A 75 -8.89 -0.99 -5.58
CA LYS A 75 -9.78 -0.74 -4.43
C LYS A 75 -9.93 -1.96 -3.53
N TYR A 76 -10.13 -1.72 -2.23
CA TYR A 76 -10.45 -2.75 -1.25
C TYR A 76 -9.39 -3.84 -1.10
N THR A 77 -8.17 -3.58 -1.49
CA THR A 77 -7.07 -4.54 -1.38
C THR A 77 -6.39 -4.43 -0.02
N TYR A 78 -6.03 -5.56 0.53
CA TYR A 78 -5.29 -5.67 1.77
C TYR A 78 -3.86 -6.14 1.49
N ILE A 79 -2.89 -5.33 1.87
CA ILE A 79 -1.46 -5.64 1.72
C ILE A 79 -0.94 -6.07 3.08
N GLY A 80 -0.58 -7.34 3.22
CA GLY A 80 -0.21 -7.94 4.50
C GLY A 80 1.07 -7.39 5.12
N ALA A 81 1.19 -7.57 6.43
CA ALA A 81 2.34 -7.07 7.19
C ALA A 81 3.65 -7.68 6.68
N ASN A 82 4.71 -6.87 6.65
CA ASN A 82 6.04 -7.29 6.20
C ASN A 82 6.09 -7.86 4.77
N SER A 83 5.05 -7.62 3.97
CA SER A 83 5.09 -8.01 2.56
C SER A 83 5.92 -7.02 1.75
N THR A 84 6.41 -7.48 0.61
CA THR A 84 7.17 -6.65 -0.33
C THR A 84 6.55 -6.76 -1.70
N ILE A 85 6.21 -5.61 -2.29
CA ILE A 85 5.63 -5.55 -3.63
C ILE A 85 6.68 -4.99 -4.57
N LYS A 86 7.06 -5.78 -5.55
CA LYS A 86 8.09 -5.39 -6.53
C LYS A 86 7.64 -4.18 -7.34
N GLN A 87 8.60 -3.34 -7.73
CA GLN A 87 8.32 -2.17 -8.57
C GLN A 87 7.55 -2.52 -9.84
N ASN A 88 6.69 -1.64 -10.27
CA ASN A 88 5.85 -1.73 -11.46
C ASN A 88 4.77 -2.82 -11.44
N VAL A 89 4.61 -3.53 -10.35
CA VAL A 89 3.56 -4.55 -10.22
C VAL A 89 2.20 -3.87 -10.15
N LYS A 90 1.21 -4.47 -10.82
CA LYS A 90 -0.19 -4.06 -10.74
C LYS A 90 -0.96 -5.07 -9.92
N ILE A 91 -1.61 -4.60 -8.88
CA ILE A 91 -2.46 -5.42 -8.01
C ILE A 91 -3.90 -4.99 -8.24
N GLY A 92 -4.75 -5.96 -8.53
CA GLY A 92 -6.16 -5.71 -8.79
C GLY A 92 -6.93 -5.26 -7.57
N LYS A 93 -8.24 -5.16 -7.73
CA LYS A 93 -9.16 -4.83 -6.64
C LYS A 93 -9.52 -6.06 -5.83
N ASN A 94 -9.85 -5.83 -4.57
CA ASN A 94 -10.33 -6.88 -3.67
C ASN A 94 -9.35 -8.07 -3.57
N VAL A 95 -8.06 -7.75 -3.51
CA VAL A 95 -6.97 -8.71 -3.37
C VAL A 95 -6.52 -8.78 -1.91
N ILE A 96 -6.16 -9.96 -1.45
CA ILE A 96 -5.54 -10.14 -0.13
C ILE A 96 -4.13 -10.68 -0.34
N ILE A 97 -3.15 -9.94 0.15
CA ILE A 97 -1.76 -10.36 0.14
C ILE A 97 -1.37 -10.75 1.55
N GLY A 98 -0.98 -12.01 1.73
CA GLY A 98 -0.62 -12.55 3.03
C GLY A 98 0.63 -11.89 3.63
N ALA A 99 0.72 -11.94 4.96
CA ALA A 99 1.87 -11.40 5.67
C ALA A 99 3.17 -12.06 5.16
N GLY A 100 4.21 -11.25 5.03
CA GLY A 100 5.53 -11.72 4.59
C GLY A 100 5.62 -12.14 3.13
N ALA A 101 4.58 -11.95 2.35
CA ALA A 101 4.62 -12.33 0.94
C ALA A 101 5.57 -11.43 0.14
N VAL A 102 6.16 -11.99 -0.90
CA VAL A 102 6.98 -11.25 -1.86
C VAL A 102 6.31 -11.34 -3.22
N VAL A 103 5.67 -10.25 -3.64
CA VAL A 103 4.90 -10.19 -4.88
C VAL A 103 5.81 -9.70 -6.00
N VAL A 104 6.03 -10.55 -6.99
CA VAL A 104 6.92 -10.25 -8.12
C VAL A 104 6.20 -10.18 -9.47
N LYS A 105 4.91 -10.51 -9.50
CA LYS A 105 4.08 -10.50 -10.71
C LYS A 105 2.76 -9.81 -10.42
N ASP A 106 2.10 -9.34 -11.46
CA ASP A 106 0.77 -8.74 -11.35
C ASP A 106 -0.23 -9.72 -10.73
N ILE A 107 -1.13 -9.19 -9.94
CA ILE A 107 -2.16 -9.96 -9.24
C ILE A 107 -3.52 -9.52 -9.78
N LYS A 108 -4.32 -10.47 -10.20
CA LYS A 108 -5.66 -10.20 -10.73
C LYS A 108 -6.66 -9.91 -9.61
N ASN A 109 -7.78 -9.32 -9.98
CA ASN A 109 -8.87 -9.02 -9.04
C ASN A 109 -9.29 -10.27 -8.25
N ASN A 110 -9.66 -10.07 -7.01
CA ASN A 110 -10.27 -11.07 -6.15
C ASN A 110 -9.37 -12.27 -5.79
N GLN A 111 -8.07 -12.15 -5.98
CA GLN A 111 -7.14 -13.22 -5.61
C GLN A 111 -6.66 -13.08 -4.17
N ILE A 112 -6.38 -14.21 -3.56
CA ILE A 112 -5.67 -14.31 -2.28
C ILE A 112 -4.32 -14.94 -2.58
N VAL A 113 -3.24 -14.23 -2.26
CA VAL A 113 -1.88 -14.71 -2.55
C VAL A 113 -1.02 -14.69 -1.30
N ALA A 114 -0.05 -15.57 -1.24
CA ALA A 114 0.89 -15.64 -0.12
C ALA A 114 2.19 -16.30 -0.56
N GLY A 115 3.21 -16.14 0.25
CA GLY A 115 4.50 -16.80 0.07
C GLY A 115 5.54 -15.97 -0.65
N ASN A 116 6.70 -16.56 -0.87
CA ASN A 116 7.85 -15.96 -1.57
C ASN A 116 8.40 -16.97 -2.59
N PRO A 117 8.20 -16.77 -3.91
CA PRO A 117 7.33 -15.73 -4.49
C PRO A 117 5.85 -15.98 -4.18
N ALA A 118 5.08 -14.91 -4.13
CA ALA A 118 3.66 -15.01 -3.83
C ALA A 118 2.92 -15.76 -4.92
N LYS A 119 2.06 -16.67 -4.49
CA LYS A 119 1.22 -17.47 -5.39
C LYS A 119 -0.20 -17.50 -4.85
N GLU A 120 -1.15 -17.69 -5.75
CA GLU A 120 -2.55 -17.80 -5.37
C GLU A 120 -2.79 -18.97 -4.41
N ILE A 121 -3.53 -18.69 -3.34
CA ILE A 121 -3.96 -19.72 -2.40
C ILE A 121 -5.35 -20.17 -2.84
N LYS A 122 -5.49 -21.46 -3.08
CA LYS A 122 -6.79 -22.04 -3.37
C LYS A 122 -7.47 -22.43 -2.06
N SER A 123 -8.64 -21.90 -1.90
CA SER A 123 -9.47 -22.24 -0.74
C SER A 123 -10.10 -23.61 -0.91
#